data_cba9156a604e81de54f43f423bff1fa9
#
_entry.id   cba9156a604e81de54f43f423bff1fa9
#
_cell.length_a   1.000
_cell.length_b   1.000
_cell.length_c   1.000
_cell.angle_alpha   90.00
_cell.angle_beta   90.00
_cell.angle_gamma   90.00
#
_symmetry.space_group_name_H-M   'P 1'
#
loop_
_entity.id
_entity.type
_entity.pdbx_description
1 polymer ?
#
loop_
_entity_poly.entity_id
_entity_poly.type
_entity_poly.pdbx_seq_one_letter_code
_entity_poly.pdbx_strand_id
1 'polypeptide(L)'
;MTTKLSALPLVAVLALAGPSATSAPTAPLSGAEIDRLVTRTMSAFEVPGIAVGVVKDGKLIYSKGFGVRELGHQEPVNPDTVFAIGSISKGFTTAALAILVDEGRLHWDDRVIDHLPEFRMSDPFVTREFTIRDLLTHRSGLGIGAGDLLFVTPTDFTRQDLIHALRFLKPVTSFRSQFAYDNLLYVVAGEVVAKVSGHSWEDFVTARILQPLGMTSCAVAADRLTDRTNRAAPHSIVEGKLSTVARLEIPLVGAAGGIQCNVTGMARYLAAQLAHGRLSNGAPLFSPDQAAEMWSAQTPLRPRGKLAELARTHFAAYGLGWGLDDFNGYKRVSHNGGLPGMVTNVSMLPELGVGVIVLTNQQEGYALAAIATQILEGYAAVPRHDWVALTVAARDERMQQVHAGDPAKDSGAQAAARVSPQDLDACVGAFADPWRGAATVTRTDHGLRLSFSHTDDLAGDLTPLGPDFFIVRWDDRSLNADAYVRFTRDFGGKIVGFKMKAASASTDFSFDFQDLEFSRLPNEKAGSSK
;
A
#
# COMPACT_ATOMS: atom_id res chain seq x y z
N MET A 1 11.26 79.08 35.24
CA MET A 1 11.71 77.75 35.58
C MET A 1 11.85 76.97 34.27
N THR A 2 13.03 76.89 33.82
CA THR A 2 13.41 76.35 32.52
C THR A 2 13.90 74.90 32.70
N THR A 3 13.17 73.91 32.15
CA THR A 3 13.56 72.52 32.16
C THR A 3 14.34 72.21 30.89
N LYS A 4 15.58 71.79 31.07
CA LYS A 4 16.48 71.34 30.00
C LYS A 4 16.12 69.90 29.55
N LEU A 5 15.80 69.69 28.26
CA LEU A 5 15.78 68.39 27.63
C LEU A 5 17.22 67.97 27.28
N SER A 6 17.64 66.82 27.79
CA SER A 6 18.91 66.17 27.41
C SER A 6 18.62 65.24 26.23
N ALA A 7 19.30 65.46 25.11
CA ALA A 7 19.28 64.56 23.95
C ALA A 7 20.27 63.39 24.16
N LEU A 8 19.76 62.14 24.05
CA LEU A 8 20.61 60.95 23.92
C LEU A 8 20.97 60.72 22.44
N PRO A 9 22.20 60.33 22.15
CA PRO A 9 22.59 60.00 20.78
C PRO A 9 22.07 58.63 20.36
N LEU A 10 21.40 58.57 19.21
CA LEU A 10 20.98 57.36 18.52
C LEU A 10 22.19 56.68 17.88
N VAL A 11 22.67 55.57 18.45
CA VAL A 11 23.68 54.73 17.85
C VAL A 11 23.03 53.85 16.79
N ALA A 12 23.22 54.18 15.53
CA ALA A 12 22.82 53.33 14.40
C ALA A 12 23.75 52.11 14.30
N VAL A 13 23.24 50.93 14.68
CA VAL A 13 23.89 49.66 14.43
C VAL A 13 23.60 49.28 12.97
N LEU A 14 24.57 49.50 12.08
CA LEU A 14 24.55 48.89 10.74
C LEU A 14 24.75 47.37 10.88
N ALA A 15 23.65 46.61 10.79
CA ALA A 15 23.70 45.17 10.57
C ALA A 15 24.20 44.93 9.14
N LEU A 16 25.46 44.56 8.99
CA LEU A 16 25.98 43.99 7.77
C LEU A 16 25.30 42.63 7.53
N ALA A 17 24.23 42.65 6.74
CA ALA A 17 23.67 41.42 6.16
C ALA A 17 24.73 40.89 5.17
N GLY A 18 25.53 39.93 5.61
CA GLY A 18 26.39 39.17 4.71
C GLY A 18 25.52 38.50 3.62
N PRO A 19 26.02 38.37 2.38
CA PRO A 19 25.30 37.70 1.34
C PRO A 19 25.00 36.27 1.82
N SER A 20 23.71 35.91 1.91
CA SER A 20 23.28 34.52 2.07
C SER A 20 23.88 33.77 0.89
N ALA A 21 24.84 32.88 1.16
CA ALA A 21 25.40 32.00 0.15
C ALA A 21 24.27 31.15 -0.40
N THR A 22 23.69 31.57 -1.51
CA THR A 22 22.82 30.71 -2.32
C THR A 22 23.74 29.59 -2.82
N SER A 23 23.62 28.41 -2.20
CA SER A 23 24.30 27.23 -2.71
C SER A 23 23.94 27.04 -4.18
N ALA A 24 24.93 26.86 -5.03
CA ALA A 24 24.71 26.63 -6.46
C ALA A 24 23.74 25.47 -6.67
N PRO A 25 22.87 25.54 -7.70
CA PRO A 25 21.99 24.44 -8.05
C PRO A 25 22.79 23.14 -8.19
N THR A 26 22.34 22.06 -7.57
CA THR A 26 23.06 20.78 -7.64
C THR A 26 22.76 20.08 -8.97
N ALA A 27 23.81 19.51 -9.59
CA ALA A 27 23.65 18.66 -10.77
C ALA A 27 23.01 17.31 -10.39
N PRO A 28 22.41 16.57 -11.35
CA PRO A 28 21.98 15.19 -11.12
C PRO A 28 23.11 14.32 -10.55
N LEU A 29 22.74 13.35 -9.71
CA LEU A 29 23.72 12.42 -9.13
C LEU A 29 24.39 11.60 -10.24
N SER A 30 25.70 11.50 -10.19
CA SER A 30 26.46 10.53 -10.99
C SER A 30 26.16 9.10 -10.56
N GLY A 31 26.42 8.11 -11.41
CA GLY A 31 26.22 6.70 -11.07
C GLY A 31 26.95 6.30 -9.77
N ALA A 32 28.20 6.78 -9.57
CA ALA A 32 28.95 6.52 -8.34
C ALA A 32 28.33 7.17 -7.09
N GLU A 33 27.66 8.31 -7.24
CA GLU A 33 26.93 8.94 -6.12
C GLU A 33 25.65 8.18 -5.81
N ILE A 34 24.94 7.68 -6.83
CA ILE A 34 23.78 6.78 -6.63
C ILE A 34 24.22 5.49 -5.93
N ASP A 35 25.35 4.89 -6.34
CA ASP A 35 25.92 3.71 -5.67
C ASP A 35 26.13 3.95 -4.18
N ARG A 36 26.77 5.06 -3.82
CA ARG A 36 27.00 5.42 -2.40
C ARG A 36 25.71 5.69 -1.65
N LEU A 37 24.75 6.36 -2.27
CA LEU A 37 23.43 6.63 -1.69
C LEU A 37 22.72 5.32 -1.36
N VAL A 38 22.64 4.39 -2.32
CA VAL A 38 21.94 3.11 -2.14
C VAL A 38 22.63 2.25 -1.08
N THR A 39 23.97 2.13 -1.13
CA THR A 39 24.73 1.36 -0.13
C THR A 39 24.54 1.91 1.28
N ARG A 40 24.57 3.24 1.44
CA ARG A 40 24.31 3.89 2.73
C ARG A 40 22.86 3.65 3.21
N THR A 41 21.89 3.73 2.30
CA THR A 41 20.50 3.47 2.62
C THR A 41 20.28 2.02 3.06
N MET A 42 20.86 1.06 2.34
CA MET A 42 20.81 -0.36 2.73
C MET A 42 21.33 -0.58 4.15
N SER A 43 22.48 0.03 4.48
CA SER A 43 23.06 -0.07 5.82
C SER A 43 22.18 0.58 6.90
N ALA A 44 21.58 1.74 6.61
CA ALA A 44 20.78 2.51 7.57
C ALA A 44 19.42 1.86 7.88
N PHE A 45 18.88 1.08 6.94
CA PHE A 45 17.57 0.45 7.01
C PHE A 45 17.63 -1.09 7.01
N GLU A 46 18.84 -1.66 7.02
CA GLU A 46 19.08 -3.10 7.01
C GLU A 46 18.43 -3.85 5.84
N VAL A 47 18.32 -3.18 4.67
CA VAL A 47 17.67 -3.76 3.48
C VAL A 47 18.59 -4.78 2.81
N PRO A 48 18.18 -6.07 2.65
CA PRO A 48 19.05 -7.10 2.08
C PRO A 48 19.35 -6.89 0.60
N GLY A 49 18.39 -6.40 -0.18
CA GLY A 49 18.53 -6.23 -1.62
C GLY A 49 17.69 -5.09 -2.19
N ILE A 50 18.31 -4.31 -3.06
CA ILE A 50 17.68 -3.16 -3.75
C ILE A 50 18.06 -3.19 -5.23
N ALA A 51 17.11 -2.89 -6.11
CA ALA A 51 17.36 -2.57 -7.50
C ALA A 51 16.89 -1.15 -7.81
N VAL A 52 17.73 -0.35 -8.48
CA VAL A 52 17.44 1.05 -8.80
C VAL A 52 17.57 1.29 -10.29
N GLY A 53 16.63 2.04 -10.87
CA GLY A 53 16.68 2.53 -12.24
C GLY A 53 16.38 4.02 -12.32
N VAL A 54 17.05 4.71 -13.25
CA VAL A 54 16.76 6.11 -13.59
C VAL A 54 16.51 6.23 -15.08
N VAL A 55 15.31 6.70 -15.43
CA VAL A 55 14.92 7.02 -16.80
C VAL A 55 15.06 8.53 -17.00
N LYS A 56 15.67 8.94 -18.10
CA LYS A 56 15.77 10.34 -18.51
C LYS A 56 15.52 10.46 -20.01
N ASP A 57 14.58 11.31 -20.38
CA ASP A 57 14.21 11.57 -21.79
C ASP A 57 13.94 10.25 -22.57
N GLY A 58 13.16 9.35 -21.94
CA GLY A 58 12.75 8.06 -22.51
C GLY A 58 13.86 6.98 -22.49
N LYS A 59 15.03 7.24 -21.93
CA LYS A 59 16.16 6.29 -21.87
C LYS A 59 16.49 5.87 -20.45
N LEU A 60 16.72 4.59 -20.23
CA LEU A 60 17.27 4.07 -18.97
C LEU A 60 18.77 4.46 -18.91
N ILE A 61 19.10 5.47 -18.13
CA ILE A 61 20.48 6.03 -18.01
C ILE A 61 21.28 5.45 -16.85
N TYR A 62 20.60 4.85 -15.88
CA TYR A 62 21.20 4.13 -14.76
C TYR A 62 20.35 2.92 -14.41
N SER A 63 20.99 1.77 -14.17
CA SER A 63 20.34 0.54 -13.75
C SER A 63 21.33 -0.32 -12.98
N LYS A 64 21.04 -0.63 -11.71
CA LYS A 64 21.92 -1.45 -10.88
C LYS A 64 21.16 -2.15 -9.76
N GLY A 65 21.59 -3.38 -9.44
CA GLY A 65 21.18 -4.12 -8.25
C GLY A 65 22.26 -4.08 -7.18
N PHE A 66 21.85 -4.20 -5.93
CA PHE A 66 22.70 -4.17 -4.74
C PHE A 66 22.25 -5.24 -3.76
N GLY A 67 23.20 -5.83 -3.04
CA GLY A 67 22.93 -6.84 -2.02
C GLY A 67 22.48 -8.17 -2.60
N VAL A 68 21.70 -8.92 -1.84
CA VAL A 68 21.32 -10.31 -2.12
C VAL A 68 19.81 -10.46 -2.32
N ARG A 69 19.45 -11.44 -3.13
CA ARG A 69 18.04 -11.78 -3.39
C ARG A 69 17.35 -12.37 -2.16
N GLU A 70 18.12 -13.06 -1.32
CA GLU A 70 17.62 -13.69 -0.10
C GLU A 70 18.72 -13.72 0.97
N LEU A 71 18.36 -13.40 2.23
CA LEU A 71 19.29 -13.50 3.36
C LEU A 71 19.79 -14.94 3.53
N GLY A 72 21.09 -15.08 3.82
CA GLY A 72 21.74 -16.39 3.94
C GLY A 72 22.17 -17.00 2.62
N HIS A 73 21.84 -16.40 1.49
CA HIS A 73 22.18 -16.83 0.14
C HIS A 73 23.17 -15.83 -0.52
N GLN A 74 23.90 -16.29 -1.53
CA GLN A 74 24.97 -15.50 -2.20
C GLN A 74 24.50 -14.83 -3.49
N GLU A 75 23.34 -15.21 -4.02
CA GLU A 75 22.84 -14.73 -5.30
C GLU A 75 22.53 -13.23 -5.23
N PRO A 76 23.22 -12.42 -6.05
CA PRO A 76 23.07 -10.97 -5.99
C PRO A 76 21.75 -10.53 -6.61
N VAL A 77 21.23 -9.40 -6.10
CA VAL A 77 20.23 -8.61 -6.83
C VAL A 77 20.94 -7.95 -8.02
N ASN A 78 20.30 -8.01 -9.18
CA ASN A 78 20.74 -7.34 -10.41
C ASN A 78 19.56 -6.61 -11.08
N PRO A 79 19.76 -5.83 -12.16
CA PRO A 79 18.68 -5.08 -12.81
C PRO A 79 17.54 -5.94 -13.35
N ASP A 80 17.80 -7.23 -13.61
CA ASP A 80 16.82 -8.19 -14.14
C ASP A 80 16.18 -9.05 -13.04
N THR A 81 16.57 -8.86 -11.78
CA THR A 81 15.90 -9.50 -10.65
C THR A 81 14.45 -9.04 -10.57
N VAL A 82 13.53 -10.00 -10.56
CA VAL A 82 12.09 -9.75 -10.51
C VAL A 82 11.63 -9.55 -9.08
N PHE A 83 10.85 -8.51 -8.87
CA PHE A 83 10.16 -8.17 -7.63
C PHE A 83 8.66 -8.15 -7.86
N ALA A 84 7.88 -8.43 -6.82
CA ALA A 84 6.47 -8.08 -6.82
C ALA A 84 6.35 -6.56 -6.68
N ILE A 85 5.74 -5.89 -7.68
CA ILE A 85 5.67 -4.42 -7.67
C ILE A 85 4.46 -3.88 -6.89
N GLY A 86 3.63 -4.78 -6.35
CA GLY A 86 2.49 -4.41 -5.52
C GLY A 86 1.58 -3.40 -6.21
N SER A 87 1.13 -2.42 -5.47
CA SER A 87 0.14 -1.43 -5.93
C SER A 87 0.57 -0.54 -7.11
N ILE A 88 1.83 -0.59 -7.57
CA ILE A 88 2.19 0.02 -8.86
C ILE A 88 1.38 -0.63 -10.00
N SER A 89 0.89 -1.84 -9.82
CA SER A 89 -0.05 -2.54 -10.72
C SER A 89 -1.32 -1.73 -11.02
N LYS A 90 -1.75 -0.85 -10.11
CA LYS A 90 -2.92 0.03 -10.29
C LYS A 90 -2.76 0.97 -11.49
N GLY A 91 -1.54 1.46 -11.73
CA GLY A 91 -1.24 2.25 -12.92
C GLY A 91 -1.45 1.48 -14.23
N PHE A 92 -1.18 0.16 -14.23
CA PHE A 92 -1.43 -0.71 -15.39
C PHE A 92 -2.93 -0.97 -15.59
N THR A 93 -3.68 -1.14 -14.51
CA THR A 93 -5.14 -1.28 -14.57
C THR A 93 -5.79 -0.02 -15.12
N THR A 94 -5.34 1.14 -14.68
CA THR A 94 -5.82 2.42 -15.22
C THR A 94 -5.43 2.58 -16.68
N ALA A 95 -4.21 2.21 -17.08
CA ALA A 95 -3.78 2.23 -18.47
C ALA A 95 -4.62 1.27 -19.34
N ALA A 96 -5.03 0.12 -18.82
CA ALA A 96 -5.92 -0.81 -19.52
C ALA A 96 -7.31 -0.18 -19.77
N LEU A 97 -7.88 0.50 -18.76
CA LEU A 97 -9.13 1.24 -18.93
C LEU A 97 -8.95 2.42 -19.89
N ALA A 98 -7.84 3.15 -19.83
CA ALA A 98 -7.52 4.25 -20.74
C ALA A 98 -7.50 3.80 -22.21
N ILE A 99 -6.94 2.63 -22.50
CA ILE A 99 -6.97 2.03 -23.84
C ILE A 99 -8.41 1.78 -24.29
N LEU A 100 -9.27 1.25 -23.41
CA LEU A 100 -10.68 0.99 -23.73
C LEU A 100 -11.48 2.29 -23.90
N VAL A 101 -11.11 3.36 -23.19
CA VAL A 101 -11.70 4.71 -23.41
C VAL A 101 -11.30 5.26 -24.76
N ASP A 102 -10.03 5.18 -25.14
CA ASP A 102 -9.56 5.61 -26.48
C ASP A 102 -10.22 4.82 -27.62
N GLU A 103 -10.58 3.56 -27.37
CA GLU A 103 -11.33 2.72 -28.30
C GLU A 103 -12.84 3.04 -28.34
N GLY A 104 -13.32 3.96 -27.52
CA GLY A 104 -14.74 4.33 -27.41
C GLY A 104 -15.63 3.22 -26.83
N ARG A 105 -15.04 2.28 -26.10
CA ARG A 105 -15.74 1.11 -25.53
C ARG A 105 -16.30 1.34 -24.14
N LEU A 106 -15.81 2.36 -23.43
CA LEU A 106 -16.32 2.87 -22.17
C LEU A 106 -15.92 4.34 -21.98
N HIS A 107 -16.50 5.02 -20.99
CA HIS A 107 -16.12 6.35 -20.54
C HIS A 107 -15.79 6.33 -19.05
N TRP A 108 -14.91 7.24 -18.60
CA TRP A 108 -14.55 7.32 -17.17
C TRP A 108 -15.75 7.54 -16.24
N ASP A 109 -16.77 8.21 -16.73
CA ASP A 109 -17.96 8.57 -15.96
C ASP A 109 -19.16 7.64 -16.22
N ASP A 110 -18.97 6.52 -16.95
CA ASP A 110 -19.95 5.44 -17.03
C ASP A 110 -20.17 4.84 -15.63
N ARG A 111 -21.41 4.47 -15.34
CA ARG A 111 -21.72 3.81 -14.07
C ARG A 111 -21.22 2.36 -14.09
N VAL A 112 -20.63 1.94 -12.98
CA VAL A 112 -20.12 0.55 -12.86
C VAL A 112 -21.20 -0.47 -13.13
N ILE A 113 -22.43 -0.23 -12.65
CA ILE A 113 -23.57 -1.15 -12.83
C ILE A 113 -24.02 -1.32 -14.28
N ASP A 114 -23.66 -0.42 -15.18
CA ASP A 114 -23.97 -0.54 -16.60
C ASP A 114 -23.06 -1.60 -17.28
N HIS A 115 -21.86 -1.84 -16.72
CA HIS A 115 -20.91 -2.85 -17.18
C HIS A 115 -20.94 -4.13 -16.31
N LEU A 116 -21.11 -3.99 -14.99
CA LEU A 116 -21.17 -5.07 -14.01
C LEU A 116 -22.49 -4.98 -13.22
N PRO A 117 -23.58 -5.53 -13.73
CA PRO A 117 -24.91 -5.45 -13.08
C PRO A 117 -24.98 -6.05 -11.67
N GLU A 118 -24.03 -6.93 -11.30
CA GLU A 118 -23.89 -7.53 -9.97
C GLU A 118 -23.22 -6.63 -8.94
N PHE A 119 -22.53 -5.57 -9.36
CA PHE A 119 -21.86 -4.62 -8.46
C PHE A 119 -22.87 -3.97 -7.51
N ARG A 120 -22.59 -4.04 -6.21
CA ARG A 120 -23.42 -3.42 -5.16
C ARG A 120 -22.54 -2.92 -4.04
N MET A 121 -22.71 -1.66 -3.68
CA MET A 121 -22.28 -1.09 -2.41
C MET A 121 -23.39 -1.27 -1.36
N SER A 122 -23.08 -1.07 -0.08
CA SER A 122 -24.09 -1.16 1.00
C SER A 122 -25.21 -0.12 0.87
N ASP A 123 -24.91 1.04 0.29
CA ASP A 123 -25.90 2.09 -0.01
C ASP A 123 -26.39 1.96 -1.46
N PRO A 124 -27.71 1.79 -1.71
CA PRO A 124 -28.28 1.70 -3.05
C PRO A 124 -28.10 2.99 -3.88
N PHE A 125 -28.05 4.16 -3.25
CA PHE A 125 -27.76 5.41 -3.96
C PHE A 125 -26.31 5.41 -4.47
N VAL A 126 -25.35 5.10 -3.60
CA VAL A 126 -23.93 5.00 -3.96
C VAL A 126 -23.75 3.98 -5.08
N THR A 127 -24.41 2.83 -4.99
CA THR A 127 -24.37 1.79 -6.04
C THR A 127 -24.73 2.35 -7.42
N ARG A 128 -25.81 3.16 -7.52
CA ARG A 128 -26.28 3.72 -8.80
C ARG A 128 -25.38 4.82 -9.34
N GLU A 129 -24.72 5.57 -8.44
CA GLU A 129 -23.92 6.73 -8.79
C GLU A 129 -22.43 6.41 -8.96
N PHE A 130 -22.00 5.19 -8.63
CA PHE A 130 -20.61 4.78 -8.66
C PHE A 130 -20.12 4.65 -10.11
N THR A 131 -19.09 5.44 -10.46
CA THR A 131 -18.54 5.46 -11.82
C THR A 131 -17.23 4.66 -11.91
N ILE A 132 -16.78 4.40 -13.14
CA ILE A 132 -15.46 3.80 -13.42
C ILE A 132 -14.35 4.64 -12.78
N ARG A 133 -14.44 5.98 -12.87
CA ARG A 133 -13.54 6.92 -12.20
C ARG A 133 -13.49 6.69 -10.68
N ASP A 134 -14.63 6.48 -10.04
CA ASP A 134 -14.69 6.29 -8.59
C ASP A 134 -14.00 5.00 -8.13
N LEU A 135 -13.95 3.95 -8.97
CA LEU A 135 -13.19 2.73 -8.69
C LEU A 135 -11.70 2.99 -8.47
N LEU A 136 -11.16 4.04 -9.10
CA LEU A 136 -9.72 4.30 -9.20
C LEU A 136 -9.23 5.39 -8.25
N THR A 137 -10.12 6.10 -7.55
CA THR A 137 -9.79 7.38 -6.90
C THR A 137 -9.82 7.35 -5.38
N HIS A 138 -10.06 6.18 -4.77
CA HIS A 138 -10.03 5.98 -3.31
C HIS A 138 -10.92 6.98 -2.53
N ARG A 139 -12.14 7.24 -3.04
CA ARG A 139 -13.12 8.14 -2.42
C ARG A 139 -14.51 7.51 -2.26
N SER A 140 -14.54 6.20 -2.13
CA SER A 140 -15.78 5.40 -2.03
C SER A 140 -16.65 5.70 -0.82
N GLY A 141 -16.06 6.23 0.25
CA GLY A 141 -16.67 6.35 1.56
C GLY A 141 -16.33 5.19 2.49
N LEU A 142 -15.79 4.08 1.99
CA LEU A 142 -15.29 2.98 2.80
C LEU A 142 -14.07 3.39 3.65
N GLY A 143 -13.74 2.61 4.66
CA GLY A 143 -12.52 2.74 5.44
C GLY A 143 -11.27 2.36 4.64
N ILE A 144 -10.09 2.74 5.15
CA ILE A 144 -8.82 2.33 4.56
C ILE A 144 -8.68 0.81 4.63
N GLY A 145 -8.38 0.16 3.49
CA GLY A 145 -8.21 -1.28 3.40
C GLY A 145 -9.49 -2.09 3.58
N ALA A 146 -10.67 -1.46 3.51
CA ALA A 146 -11.94 -2.16 3.76
C ALA A 146 -12.10 -3.38 2.86
N GLY A 147 -12.25 -4.57 3.48
CA GLY A 147 -12.37 -5.86 2.83
C GLY A 147 -11.04 -6.50 2.40
N ASP A 148 -9.88 -5.88 2.63
CA ASP A 148 -8.58 -6.46 2.29
C ASP A 148 -8.31 -7.77 3.05
N LEU A 149 -8.93 -7.97 4.22
CA LEU A 149 -8.84 -9.19 5.00
C LEU A 149 -9.32 -10.46 4.25
N LEU A 150 -10.02 -10.29 3.12
CA LEU A 150 -10.43 -11.39 2.24
C LEU A 150 -9.24 -11.99 1.47
N PHE A 151 -8.13 -11.27 1.30
CA PHE A 151 -7.01 -11.70 0.45
C PHE A 151 -5.61 -11.36 1.00
N VAL A 152 -5.52 -10.70 2.16
CA VAL A 152 -4.21 -10.32 2.76
C VAL A 152 -3.40 -11.54 3.22
N THR A 153 -4.04 -12.68 3.31
CA THR A 153 -3.44 -14.02 3.50
C THR A 153 -3.94 -14.96 2.39
N PRO A 154 -3.26 -16.09 2.13
CA PRO A 154 -3.77 -17.13 1.24
C PRO A 154 -5.21 -17.52 1.58
N THR A 155 -6.07 -17.63 0.57
CA THR A 155 -7.51 -17.80 0.74
C THR A 155 -8.13 -18.61 -0.40
N ASP A 156 -9.27 -19.23 -0.16
CA ASP A 156 -10.12 -19.90 -1.16
C ASP A 156 -11.28 -19.03 -1.67
N PHE A 157 -11.37 -17.77 -1.27
CA PHE A 157 -12.32 -16.82 -1.85
C PHE A 157 -12.10 -16.64 -3.35
N THR A 158 -13.17 -16.32 -4.06
CA THR A 158 -13.14 -15.96 -5.48
C THR A 158 -13.28 -14.44 -5.67
N ARG A 159 -12.98 -13.93 -6.87
CA ARG A 159 -13.23 -12.51 -7.20
C ARG A 159 -14.70 -12.13 -7.06
N GLN A 160 -15.61 -13.06 -7.35
CA GLN A 160 -17.04 -12.84 -7.15
C GLN A 160 -17.38 -12.66 -5.69
N ASP A 161 -16.74 -13.41 -4.78
CA ASP A 161 -16.93 -13.25 -3.34
C ASP A 161 -16.44 -11.88 -2.88
N LEU A 162 -15.28 -11.40 -3.41
CA LEU A 162 -14.76 -10.07 -3.12
C LEU A 162 -15.73 -8.96 -3.55
N ILE A 163 -16.26 -9.05 -4.77
CA ILE A 163 -17.24 -8.09 -5.29
C ILE A 163 -18.56 -8.19 -4.49
N HIS A 164 -18.96 -9.40 -4.12
CA HIS A 164 -20.14 -9.62 -3.30
C HIS A 164 -20.01 -9.00 -1.90
N ALA A 165 -18.83 -9.04 -1.30
CA ALA A 165 -18.54 -8.51 0.02
C ALA A 165 -18.78 -6.99 0.13
N LEU A 166 -18.57 -6.22 -0.96
CA LEU A 166 -18.76 -4.76 -0.98
C LEU A 166 -20.14 -4.31 -0.48
N ARG A 167 -21.19 -5.12 -0.65
CA ARG A 167 -22.55 -4.81 -0.18
C ARG A 167 -22.73 -4.82 1.33
N PHE A 168 -21.79 -5.42 2.05
CA PHE A 168 -21.82 -5.53 3.51
C PHE A 168 -20.87 -4.55 4.18
N LEU A 169 -19.88 -4.02 3.45
CA LEU A 169 -18.92 -3.07 3.98
C LEU A 169 -19.60 -1.71 4.19
N LYS A 170 -19.55 -1.22 5.44
CA LYS A 170 -20.22 0.01 5.83
C LYS A 170 -19.33 1.21 5.55
N PRO A 171 -19.88 2.31 5.01
CA PRO A 171 -19.11 3.52 4.82
C PRO A 171 -18.78 4.17 6.19
N VAL A 172 -17.57 4.72 6.30
CA VAL A 172 -17.11 5.49 7.45
C VAL A 172 -17.12 7.00 7.17
N THR A 173 -17.26 7.37 5.88
CA THR A 173 -17.41 8.76 5.43
C THR A 173 -18.46 8.84 4.32
N SER A 174 -18.86 10.05 3.95
CA SER A 174 -19.75 10.25 2.80
C SER A 174 -19.04 9.90 1.49
N PHE A 175 -19.78 9.36 0.54
CA PHE A 175 -19.31 9.09 -0.82
C PHE A 175 -18.63 10.31 -1.45
N ARG A 176 -17.48 10.13 -2.07
CA ARG A 176 -16.65 11.16 -2.73
C ARG A 176 -16.11 12.26 -1.79
N SER A 177 -16.18 12.13 -0.46
CA SER A 177 -15.83 13.20 0.46
C SER A 177 -14.39 13.14 0.98
N GLN A 178 -13.83 11.95 1.16
CA GLN A 178 -12.50 11.76 1.74
C GLN A 178 -11.74 10.64 1.04
N PHE A 179 -10.42 10.74 1.10
CA PHE A 179 -9.52 9.69 0.64
C PHE A 179 -9.46 8.57 1.69
N ALA A 180 -9.70 7.34 1.24
CA ALA A 180 -9.41 6.12 1.97
C ALA A 180 -8.98 5.04 0.97
N TYR A 181 -7.73 4.59 1.08
CA TYR A 181 -7.14 3.64 0.16
C TYR A 181 -7.89 2.30 0.19
N ASP A 182 -8.28 1.78 -0.98
CA ASP A 182 -9.12 0.59 -1.12
C ASP A 182 -8.62 -0.26 -2.31
N ASN A 183 -8.27 -1.52 -2.04
CA ASN A 183 -7.80 -2.45 -3.07
C ASN A 183 -8.95 -3.16 -3.79
N LEU A 184 -10.05 -3.46 -3.10
CA LEU A 184 -11.19 -4.19 -3.66
C LEU A 184 -11.78 -3.48 -4.88
N LEU A 185 -11.84 -2.15 -4.88
CA LEU A 185 -12.37 -1.40 -6.02
C LEU A 185 -11.50 -1.52 -7.28
N TYR A 186 -10.20 -1.77 -7.13
CA TYR A 186 -9.34 -2.10 -8.26
C TYR A 186 -9.57 -3.54 -8.78
N VAL A 187 -10.01 -4.47 -7.93
CA VAL A 187 -10.49 -5.77 -8.40
C VAL A 187 -11.72 -5.60 -9.28
N VAL A 188 -12.68 -4.77 -8.84
CA VAL A 188 -13.86 -4.41 -9.66
C VAL A 188 -13.43 -3.76 -10.99
N ALA A 189 -12.44 -2.84 -10.96
CA ALA A 189 -11.90 -2.22 -12.17
C ALA A 189 -11.30 -3.26 -13.13
N GLY A 190 -10.61 -4.27 -12.61
CA GLY A 190 -10.11 -5.42 -13.39
C GLY A 190 -11.22 -6.22 -14.06
N GLU A 191 -12.32 -6.46 -13.33
CA GLU A 191 -13.50 -7.16 -13.89
C GLU A 191 -14.25 -6.29 -14.94
N VAL A 192 -14.25 -4.94 -14.79
CA VAL A 192 -14.73 -4.04 -15.85
C VAL A 192 -13.87 -4.20 -17.11
N VAL A 193 -12.53 -4.22 -16.97
CA VAL A 193 -11.63 -4.48 -18.12
C VAL A 193 -12.00 -5.82 -18.77
N ALA A 194 -12.19 -6.87 -17.98
CA ALA A 194 -12.54 -8.19 -18.50
C ALA A 194 -13.88 -8.19 -19.22
N LYS A 195 -14.88 -7.58 -18.62
CA LYS A 195 -16.24 -7.52 -19.21
C LYS A 195 -16.27 -6.74 -20.52
N VAL A 196 -15.63 -5.58 -20.56
CA VAL A 196 -15.63 -4.69 -21.72
C VAL A 196 -14.74 -5.24 -22.84
N SER A 197 -13.58 -5.80 -22.50
CA SER A 197 -12.64 -6.33 -23.50
C SER A 197 -13.01 -7.71 -24.05
N GLY A 198 -13.71 -8.53 -23.27
CA GLY A 198 -13.95 -9.95 -23.54
C GLY A 198 -12.75 -10.85 -23.23
N HIS A 199 -11.71 -10.32 -22.57
CA HIS A 199 -10.51 -11.03 -22.13
C HIS A 199 -10.29 -10.81 -20.63
N SER A 200 -9.68 -11.76 -19.92
CA SER A 200 -9.29 -11.52 -18.53
C SER A 200 -8.41 -10.29 -18.41
N TRP A 201 -8.43 -9.60 -17.27
CA TRP A 201 -7.54 -8.47 -17.00
C TRP A 201 -6.08 -8.86 -17.27
N GLU A 202 -5.71 -10.07 -16.86
CA GLU A 202 -4.37 -10.63 -17.03
C GLU A 202 -3.98 -10.75 -18.51
N ASP A 203 -4.87 -11.28 -19.33
CA ASP A 203 -4.62 -11.45 -20.77
C ASP A 203 -4.61 -10.09 -21.48
N PHE A 204 -5.54 -9.21 -21.11
CA PHE A 204 -5.61 -7.88 -21.68
C PHE A 204 -4.33 -7.06 -21.38
N VAL A 205 -3.91 -6.98 -20.12
CA VAL A 205 -2.69 -6.25 -19.73
C VAL A 205 -1.45 -6.87 -20.37
N THR A 206 -1.37 -8.19 -20.43
CA THR A 206 -0.26 -8.88 -21.09
C THR A 206 -0.19 -8.51 -22.57
N ALA A 207 -1.30 -8.64 -23.31
CA ALA A 207 -1.32 -8.44 -24.76
C ALA A 207 -1.27 -6.94 -25.16
N ARG A 208 -1.90 -6.08 -24.38
CA ARG A 208 -2.09 -4.67 -24.77
C ARG A 208 -1.10 -3.72 -24.12
N ILE A 209 -0.39 -4.14 -23.04
CA ILE A 209 0.56 -3.28 -22.33
C ILE A 209 1.95 -3.92 -22.28
N LEU A 210 2.08 -5.12 -21.67
CA LEU A 210 3.41 -5.71 -21.46
C LEU A 210 4.12 -6.05 -22.79
N GLN A 211 3.41 -6.69 -23.70
CA GLN A 211 3.98 -7.08 -25.01
C GLN A 211 4.35 -5.87 -25.89
N PRO A 212 3.48 -4.87 -26.12
CA PRO A 212 3.84 -3.68 -26.89
C PRO A 212 5.02 -2.90 -26.31
N LEU A 213 5.16 -2.88 -24.97
CA LEU A 213 6.31 -2.27 -24.28
C LEU A 213 7.57 -3.17 -24.31
N GLY A 214 7.47 -4.42 -24.74
CA GLY A 214 8.56 -5.37 -24.72
C GLY A 214 8.99 -5.76 -23.30
N MET A 215 8.08 -5.76 -22.34
CA MET A 215 8.31 -6.11 -20.92
C MET A 215 8.35 -7.63 -20.72
N THR A 216 9.23 -8.32 -21.44
CA THR A 216 9.26 -9.79 -21.56
C THR A 216 9.63 -10.52 -20.26
N SER A 217 10.29 -9.84 -19.32
CA SER A 217 10.65 -10.37 -18.00
C SER A 217 9.63 -10.04 -16.93
N CYS A 218 8.53 -9.34 -17.29
CA CYS A 218 7.46 -9.00 -16.36
C CYS A 218 6.24 -9.87 -16.64
N ALA A 219 5.44 -10.11 -15.61
CA ALA A 219 4.19 -10.85 -15.72
C ALA A 219 3.11 -10.24 -14.81
N VAL A 220 1.85 -10.42 -15.17
CA VAL A 220 0.69 -9.93 -14.42
C VAL A 220 0.42 -10.72 -13.13
N ALA A 221 1.04 -11.88 -13.00
CA ALA A 221 1.00 -12.74 -11.81
C ALA A 221 2.26 -13.61 -11.77
N ALA A 222 2.61 -14.12 -10.60
CA ALA A 222 3.83 -14.88 -10.39
C ALA A 222 3.84 -16.22 -11.14
N ASP A 223 2.70 -16.86 -11.31
CA ASP A 223 2.53 -18.12 -12.06
C ASP A 223 2.70 -17.94 -13.57
N ARG A 224 2.59 -16.70 -14.07
CA ARG A 224 2.80 -16.34 -15.49
C ARG A 224 4.23 -15.89 -15.83
N LEU A 225 5.15 -15.90 -14.87
CA LEU A 225 6.56 -15.63 -15.12
C LEU A 225 7.19 -16.77 -15.94
N THR A 226 7.88 -16.41 -17.02
CA THR A 226 8.62 -17.37 -17.87
C THR A 226 9.89 -17.88 -17.20
N ASP A 227 10.56 -17.03 -16.42
CA ASP A 227 11.71 -17.38 -15.59
C ASP A 227 11.44 -16.99 -14.14
N ARG A 228 11.55 -17.94 -13.23
CA ARG A 228 11.36 -17.77 -11.79
C ARG A 228 12.65 -17.87 -11.00
N THR A 229 13.78 -18.07 -11.66
CA THR A 229 15.07 -18.31 -11.00
C THR A 229 15.71 -17.03 -10.46
N ASN A 230 15.46 -15.90 -11.12
CA ASN A 230 15.97 -14.58 -10.71
C ASN A 230 14.88 -13.73 -10.05
N ARG A 231 14.35 -14.21 -8.92
CA ARG A 231 13.35 -13.50 -8.11
C ARG A 231 13.90 -13.13 -6.75
N ALA A 232 13.58 -11.94 -6.26
CA ALA A 232 13.85 -11.53 -4.89
C ALA A 232 12.93 -12.26 -3.89
N ALA A 233 13.46 -12.72 -2.76
CA ALA A 233 12.68 -13.22 -1.64
C ALA A 233 12.24 -12.04 -0.74
N PRO A 234 11.03 -12.07 -0.18
CA PRO A 234 10.56 -11.01 0.73
C PRO A 234 11.16 -11.15 2.13
N HIS A 235 11.42 -10.00 2.79
CA HIS A 235 11.94 -9.97 4.15
C HIS A 235 11.15 -8.97 5.01
N SER A 236 10.88 -9.36 6.23
CA SER A 236 10.20 -8.52 7.22
C SER A 236 10.86 -8.67 8.60
N ILE A 237 10.63 -7.71 9.47
CA ILE A 237 11.00 -7.84 10.88
C ILE A 237 9.94 -8.72 11.55
N VAL A 238 10.34 -9.90 11.96
CA VAL A 238 9.51 -10.87 12.69
C VAL A 238 10.06 -11.00 14.10
N GLU A 239 9.28 -10.63 15.10
CA GLU A 239 9.69 -10.64 16.53
C GLU A 239 11.05 -9.95 16.79
N GLY A 240 11.25 -8.81 16.13
CA GLY A 240 12.46 -7.99 16.27
C GLY A 240 13.67 -8.45 15.44
N LYS A 241 13.54 -9.50 14.63
CA LYS A 241 14.60 -10.02 13.77
C LYS A 241 14.23 -9.94 12.30
N LEU A 242 15.11 -9.39 11.46
CA LEU A 242 14.95 -9.44 10.02
C LEU A 242 15.04 -10.89 9.50
N SER A 243 13.98 -11.35 8.86
CA SER A 243 13.81 -12.73 8.40
C SER A 243 13.20 -12.78 7.01
N THR A 244 13.54 -13.80 6.23
CA THR A 244 12.80 -14.16 5.02
C THR A 244 11.40 -14.61 5.43
N VAL A 245 10.38 -14.11 4.74
CA VAL A 245 8.97 -14.47 4.95
C VAL A 245 8.39 -15.14 3.72
N ALA A 246 7.22 -15.76 3.85
CA ALA A 246 6.54 -16.38 2.72
C ALA A 246 6.18 -15.34 1.65
N ARG A 247 6.28 -15.73 0.38
CA ARG A 247 5.77 -14.89 -0.73
C ARG A 247 4.26 -14.91 -0.73
N LEU A 248 3.65 -13.76 -0.56
CA LEU A 248 2.23 -13.61 -0.82
C LEU A 248 2.00 -13.46 -2.33
N GLU A 249 1.46 -14.48 -2.94
CA GLU A 249 1.02 -14.44 -4.33
C GLU A 249 -0.49 -14.20 -4.36
N ILE A 250 -0.91 -13.08 -4.94
CA ILE A 250 -2.28 -12.58 -4.90
C ILE A 250 -2.95 -12.53 -6.28
N PRO A 251 -3.08 -13.67 -7.00
CA PRO A 251 -3.71 -13.67 -8.33
C PRO A 251 -5.15 -13.16 -8.29
N LEU A 252 -5.83 -13.35 -7.16
CA LEU A 252 -7.19 -12.89 -6.90
C LEU A 252 -7.34 -11.37 -7.07
N VAL A 253 -6.35 -10.60 -6.62
CA VAL A 253 -6.34 -9.13 -6.67
C VAL A 253 -5.26 -8.59 -7.63
N GLY A 254 -5.00 -9.32 -8.72
CA GLY A 254 -3.99 -8.96 -9.72
C GLY A 254 -4.06 -7.52 -10.17
N ALA A 255 -5.25 -7.01 -10.46
CA ALA A 255 -5.51 -5.64 -10.89
C ALA A 255 -5.14 -4.57 -9.85
N ALA A 256 -5.08 -4.93 -8.57
CA ALA A 256 -4.66 -4.04 -7.49
C ALA A 256 -3.16 -4.15 -7.15
N GLY A 257 -2.53 -5.36 -7.36
CA GLY A 257 -1.18 -5.56 -6.84
C GLY A 257 -0.37 -6.75 -7.37
N GLY A 258 -0.85 -7.49 -8.40
CA GLY A 258 -0.28 -8.79 -8.77
C GLY A 258 0.96 -8.77 -9.66
N ILE A 259 1.29 -7.66 -10.31
CA ILE A 259 2.36 -7.61 -11.32
C ILE A 259 3.72 -7.89 -10.68
N GLN A 260 4.49 -8.73 -11.37
CA GLN A 260 5.87 -9.07 -11.07
C GLN A 260 6.76 -8.44 -12.15
N CYS A 261 7.75 -7.65 -11.76
CA CYS A 261 8.58 -6.96 -12.75
C CYS A 261 9.99 -6.65 -12.22
N ASN A 262 10.89 -6.31 -13.12
CA ASN A 262 12.25 -5.87 -12.83
C ASN A 262 12.46 -4.41 -13.24
N VAL A 263 13.64 -3.85 -12.93
CA VAL A 263 13.98 -2.45 -13.27
C VAL A 263 13.92 -2.22 -14.77
N THR A 264 14.43 -3.14 -15.58
CA THR A 264 14.46 -3.01 -17.04
C THR A 264 13.06 -2.92 -17.64
N GLY A 265 12.14 -3.77 -17.18
CA GLY A 265 10.73 -3.73 -17.59
C GLY A 265 10.03 -2.44 -17.13
N MET A 266 10.19 -2.09 -15.84
CA MET A 266 9.58 -0.88 -15.29
C MET A 266 10.09 0.40 -15.97
N ALA A 267 11.36 0.44 -16.40
CA ALA A 267 11.90 1.58 -17.14
C ALA A 267 11.19 1.81 -18.49
N ARG A 268 10.80 0.73 -19.18
CA ARG A 268 10.01 0.81 -20.42
C ARG A 268 8.61 1.39 -20.17
N TYR A 269 7.98 0.96 -19.08
CA TYR A 269 6.68 1.49 -18.68
C TYR A 269 6.76 2.98 -18.29
N LEU A 270 7.77 3.37 -17.49
CA LEU A 270 7.97 4.77 -17.12
C LEU A 270 8.31 5.65 -18.33
N ALA A 271 9.12 5.14 -19.27
CA ALA A 271 9.41 5.87 -20.52
C ALA A 271 8.15 6.15 -21.33
N ALA A 272 7.23 5.19 -21.44
CA ALA A 272 5.96 5.38 -22.11
C ALA A 272 5.04 6.36 -21.34
N GLN A 273 5.00 6.29 -20.01
CA GLN A 273 4.27 7.24 -19.18
C GLN A 273 4.79 8.67 -19.36
N LEU A 274 6.11 8.89 -19.26
CA LEU A 274 6.76 10.19 -19.49
C LEU A 274 6.55 10.72 -20.91
N ALA A 275 6.36 9.83 -21.88
CA ALA A 275 6.02 10.16 -23.27
C ALA A 275 4.51 10.30 -23.50
N HIS A 276 3.70 10.44 -22.43
CA HIS A 276 2.24 10.57 -22.48
C HIS A 276 1.57 9.47 -23.33
N GLY A 277 1.96 8.20 -23.05
CA GLY A 277 1.40 7.02 -23.71
C GLY A 277 2.08 6.65 -25.03
N ARG A 278 3.12 7.34 -25.48
CA ARG A 278 3.81 7.02 -26.73
C ARG A 278 4.89 5.96 -26.52
N LEU A 279 4.86 4.91 -27.31
CA LEU A 279 5.88 3.87 -27.36
C LEU A 279 7.16 4.36 -28.04
N SER A 280 8.28 3.68 -27.85
CA SER A 280 9.57 4.02 -28.49
C SER A 280 9.55 3.97 -30.01
N ASN A 281 8.65 3.19 -30.61
CA ASN A 281 8.44 3.14 -32.07
C ASN A 281 7.47 4.21 -32.58
N GLY A 282 6.98 5.11 -31.71
CA GLY A 282 6.05 6.19 -32.04
C GLY A 282 4.57 5.80 -31.99
N ALA A 283 4.22 4.51 -31.86
CA ALA A 283 2.82 4.08 -31.75
C ALA A 283 2.22 4.51 -30.38
N PRO A 284 0.93 4.80 -30.29
CA PRO A 284 0.28 5.08 -29.03
C PRO A 284 0.01 3.77 -28.26
N LEU A 285 0.30 3.76 -26.97
CA LEU A 285 -0.24 2.79 -26.01
C LEU A 285 -1.64 3.23 -25.56
N PHE A 286 -1.76 4.52 -25.25
CA PHE A 286 -2.97 5.29 -25.02
C PHE A 286 -2.70 6.76 -25.44
N SER A 287 -3.76 7.56 -25.60
CA SER A 287 -3.64 8.94 -26.08
C SER A 287 -3.05 9.88 -25.01
N PRO A 288 -2.48 11.03 -25.43
CA PRO A 288 -2.07 12.07 -24.49
C PRO A 288 -3.20 12.60 -23.61
N ASP A 289 -4.44 12.60 -24.09
CA ASP A 289 -5.61 13.01 -23.31
C ASP A 289 -5.85 12.05 -22.15
N GLN A 290 -5.68 10.74 -22.37
CA GLN A 290 -5.76 9.76 -21.27
C GLN A 290 -4.61 9.91 -20.28
N ALA A 291 -3.40 10.23 -20.74
CA ALA A 291 -2.29 10.53 -19.83
C ALA A 291 -2.60 11.74 -18.94
N ALA A 292 -3.15 12.81 -19.53
CA ALA A 292 -3.57 14.00 -18.79
C ALA A 292 -4.69 13.68 -17.78
N GLU A 293 -5.66 12.86 -18.17
CA GLU A 293 -6.76 12.46 -17.31
C GLU A 293 -6.27 11.61 -16.12
N MET A 294 -5.40 10.63 -16.37
CA MET A 294 -4.81 9.80 -15.29
C MET A 294 -4.05 10.63 -14.26
N TRP A 295 -3.44 11.72 -14.69
CA TRP A 295 -2.65 12.63 -13.84
C TRP A 295 -3.40 13.90 -13.45
N SER A 296 -4.72 13.92 -13.57
CA SER A 296 -5.59 14.98 -13.03
C SER A 296 -5.92 14.72 -11.57
N ALA A 297 -5.99 15.79 -10.76
CA ALA A 297 -6.32 15.69 -9.33
C ALA A 297 -7.79 15.30 -9.15
N GLN A 298 -8.04 14.10 -8.63
CA GLN A 298 -9.39 13.56 -8.41
C GLN A 298 -9.80 13.63 -6.93
N THR A 299 -8.93 13.18 -6.03
CA THR A 299 -9.18 13.17 -4.59
C THR A 299 -8.10 13.99 -3.90
N PRO A 300 -8.43 15.15 -3.29
CA PRO A 300 -7.46 15.98 -2.60
C PRO A 300 -6.83 15.26 -1.39
N LEU A 301 -5.52 15.43 -1.22
CA LEU A 301 -4.76 14.98 -0.08
C LEU A 301 -4.13 16.19 0.62
N ARG A 302 -3.81 16.04 1.91
CA ARG A 302 -3.11 17.08 2.66
C ARG A 302 -1.64 16.67 2.82
N PRO A 303 -0.69 17.44 2.26
CA PRO A 303 0.72 17.25 2.59
C PRO A 303 0.92 17.37 4.09
N ARG A 304 1.72 16.49 4.68
CA ARG A 304 1.97 16.49 6.12
C ARG A 304 3.41 16.08 6.44
N GLY A 305 3.90 16.63 7.53
CA GLY A 305 5.17 16.25 8.14
C GLY A 305 6.39 16.88 7.48
N LYS A 306 7.50 16.74 8.16
CA LYS A 306 8.79 17.36 7.85
C LYS A 306 9.30 17.06 6.44
N LEU A 307 9.09 15.84 5.96
CA LEU A 307 9.56 15.45 4.62
C LEU A 307 8.81 16.19 3.51
N ALA A 308 7.51 16.44 3.66
CA ALA A 308 6.74 17.24 2.70
C ALA A 308 7.18 18.73 2.71
N GLU A 309 7.44 19.29 3.89
CA GLU A 309 7.96 20.66 4.03
C GLU A 309 9.30 20.82 3.32
N LEU A 310 10.24 19.86 3.51
CA LEU A 310 11.56 19.88 2.89
C LEU A 310 11.48 19.72 1.35
N ALA A 311 10.54 18.92 0.87
CA ALA A 311 10.23 18.77 -0.55
C ALA A 311 9.44 19.96 -1.13
N ARG A 312 9.11 20.96 -0.30
CA ARG A 312 8.27 22.13 -0.65
C ARG A 312 6.94 21.73 -1.27
N THR A 313 6.34 20.68 -0.73
CA THR A 313 5.04 20.16 -1.17
C THR A 313 3.92 21.00 -0.57
N HIS A 314 3.17 21.71 -1.40
CA HIS A 314 2.08 22.59 -1.00
C HIS A 314 0.71 21.97 -1.26
N PHE A 315 0.58 21.10 -2.26
CA PHE A 315 -0.63 20.35 -2.52
C PHE A 315 -0.32 18.87 -2.81
N ALA A 316 -1.30 18.02 -2.56
CA ALA A 316 -1.25 16.63 -2.96
C ALA A 316 -2.66 16.15 -3.35
N ALA A 317 -2.73 15.19 -4.24
CA ALA A 317 -3.97 14.55 -4.65
C ALA A 317 -3.72 13.10 -5.09
N TYR A 318 -4.77 12.35 -5.25
CA TYR A 318 -4.75 11.10 -5.98
C TYR A 318 -5.48 11.28 -7.31
N GLY A 319 -4.89 10.79 -8.38
CA GLY A 319 -5.45 10.75 -9.73
C GLY A 319 -6.10 9.40 -10.03
N LEU A 320 -6.02 8.94 -11.28
CA LEU A 320 -6.47 7.61 -11.66
C LEU A 320 -5.30 6.62 -11.57
N GLY A 321 -5.12 6.02 -10.40
CA GLY A 321 -4.04 5.06 -10.13
C GLY A 321 -2.68 5.67 -9.85
N TRP A 322 -2.60 6.97 -9.59
CA TRP A 322 -1.35 7.71 -9.35
C TRP A 322 -1.50 8.72 -8.23
N GLY A 323 -0.50 8.76 -7.35
CA GLY A 323 -0.32 9.86 -6.43
C GLY A 323 0.26 11.07 -7.15
N LEU A 324 -0.24 12.25 -6.83
CA LEU A 324 0.13 13.52 -7.44
C LEU A 324 0.51 14.51 -6.33
N ASP A 325 1.63 15.17 -6.46
CA ASP A 325 2.00 16.30 -5.61
C ASP A 325 2.93 17.26 -6.33
N ASP A 326 3.21 18.41 -5.72
CA ASP A 326 4.28 19.30 -6.15
C ASP A 326 5.56 18.98 -5.37
N PHE A 327 6.65 18.81 -6.09
CA PHE A 327 7.98 18.54 -5.57
C PHE A 327 8.95 19.64 -6.03
N ASN A 328 9.31 20.52 -5.11
CA ASN A 328 10.19 21.67 -5.42
C ASN A 328 9.71 22.49 -6.62
N GLY A 329 8.41 22.63 -6.81
CA GLY A 329 7.78 23.40 -7.89
C GLY A 329 7.51 22.62 -9.17
N TYR A 330 7.86 21.32 -9.24
CA TYR A 330 7.54 20.43 -10.35
C TYR A 330 6.41 19.48 -9.96
N LYS A 331 5.55 19.12 -10.92
CA LYS A 331 4.58 18.05 -10.70
C LYS A 331 5.30 16.72 -10.53
N ARG A 332 5.04 16.05 -9.39
CA ARG A 332 5.48 14.68 -9.19
C ARG A 332 4.30 13.73 -9.38
N VAL A 333 4.51 12.70 -10.21
CA VAL A 333 3.58 11.58 -10.41
C VAL A 333 4.25 10.34 -9.88
N SER A 334 3.64 9.68 -8.88
CA SER A 334 4.28 8.56 -8.20
C SER A 334 3.29 7.50 -7.73
N HIS A 335 3.78 6.30 -7.49
CA HIS A 335 3.07 5.28 -6.74
C HIS A 335 4.04 4.38 -5.99
N ASN A 336 3.66 3.99 -4.78
CA ASN A 336 4.34 2.94 -4.03
C ASN A 336 3.65 1.60 -4.27
N GLY A 337 4.41 0.50 -4.16
CA GLY A 337 3.86 -0.84 -4.05
C GLY A 337 4.27 -1.45 -2.73
N GLY A 338 3.38 -2.19 -2.12
CA GLY A 338 3.65 -2.95 -0.90
C GLY A 338 2.99 -4.32 -0.97
N LEU A 339 3.75 -5.33 -0.59
CA LEU A 339 3.30 -6.66 -0.22
C LEU A 339 4.12 -7.09 1.00
N PRO A 340 3.69 -8.06 1.79
CA PRO A 340 4.48 -8.54 2.91
C PRO A 340 5.93 -8.83 2.52
N GLY A 341 6.87 -8.15 3.18
CA GLY A 341 8.30 -8.29 2.94
C GLY A 341 8.86 -7.62 1.69
N MET A 342 8.08 -6.90 0.88
CA MET A 342 8.53 -6.15 -0.29
C MET A 342 7.86 -4.80 -0.40
N VAL A 343 8.65 -3.74 -0.63
CA VAL A 343 8.12 -2.44 -1.01
C VAL A 343 8.84 -1.89 -2.22
N THR A 344 8.12 -1.14 -3.04
CA THR A 344 8.60 -0.62 -4.31
C THR A 344 8.11 0.82 -4.51
N ASN A 345 8.82 1.59 -5.32
CA ASN A 345 8.43 2.95 -5.67
C ASN A 345 8.74 3.24 -7.13
N VAL A 346 7.84 3.96 -7.76
CA VAL A 346 8.09 4.71 -9.00
C VAL A 346 7.72 6.16 -8.76
N SER A 347 8.60 7.07 -9.19
CA SER A 347 8.39 8.51 -9.08
C SER A 347 8.88 9.21 -10.33
N MET A 348 8.07 10.11 -10.89
CA MET A 348 8.36 10.84 -12.12
C MET A 348 8.23 12.35 -11.89
N LEU A 349 9.09 13.13 -12.56
CA LEU A 349 8.92 14.56 -12.77
C LEU A 349 8.74 14.77 -14.27
N PRO A 350 7.50 14.78 -14.78
CA PRO A 350 7.22 14.79 -16.22
C PRO A 350 7.83 15.99 -16.94
N GLU A 351 7.79 17.18 -16.36
CA GLU A 351 8.35 18.40 -16.95
C GLU A 351 9.87 18.31 -17.15
N LEU A 352 10.54 17.48 -16.34
CA LEU A 352 11.96 17.23 -16.46
C LEU A 352 12.29 15.95 -17.24
N GLY A 353 11.29 15.22 -17.71
CA GLY A 353 11.47 13.96 -18.43
C GLY A 353 12.23 12.90 -17.61
N VAL A 354 12.13 12.92 -16.28
CA VAL A 354 12.85 12.00 -15.40
C VAL A 354 11.90 11.09 -14.62
N GLY A 355 12.31 9.83 -14.47
CA GLY A 355 11.64 8.83 -13.64
C GLY A 355 12.64 7.99 -12.87
N VAL A 356 12.30 7.66 -11.64
CA VAL A 356 13.10 6.83 -10.73
C VAL A 356 12.29 5.59 -10.36
N ILE A 357 12.96 4.44 -10.36
CA ILE A 357 12.43 3.14 -9.95
C ILE A 357 13.27 2.66 -8.79
N VAL A 358 12.65 2.27 -7.68
CA VAL A 358 13.31 1.63 -6.55
C VAL A 358 12.51 0.38 -6.16
N LEU A 359 13.14 -0.79 -6.25
CA LEU A 359 12.54 -2.07 -5.90
C LEU A 359 13.35 -2.67 -4.74
N THR A 360 12.70 -3.02 -3.63
CA THR A 360 13.36 -3.61 -2.46
C THR A 360 12.71 -4.91 -2.05
N ASN A 361 13.50 -5.77 -1.43
CA ASN A 361 13.04 -7.04 -0.89
C ASN A 361 12.89 -7.01 0.64
N GLN A 362 12.53 -5.86 1.20
CA GLN A 362 12.18 -5.69 2.60
C GLN A 362 11.02 -4.71 2.73
N GLN A 363 10.20 -4.87 3.76
CA GLN A 363 9.06 -4.02 4.07
C GLN A 363 9.49 -2.72 4.78
N GLU A 364 10.30 -1.87 4.07
CA GLU A 364 10.87 -0.64 4.62
C GLU A 364 10.67 0.56 3.65
N GLY A 365 9.54 1.24 3.82
CA GLY A 365 9.15 2.33 2.92
C GLY A 365 10.02 3.59 3.00
N TYR A 366 10.69 3.86 4.13
CA TYR A 366 11.57 5.02 4.29
C TYR A 366 12.84 4.91 3.44
N ALA A 367 13.33 3.69 3.21
CA ALA A 367 14.45 3.43 2.30
C ALA A 367 14.12 3.85 0.87
N LEU A 368 12.90 3.54 0.38
CA LEU A 368 12.43 3.97 -0.94
C LEU A 368 12.42 5.50 -1.07
N ALA A 369 11.83 6.16 -0.05
CA ALA A 369 11.71 7.62 -0.01
C ALA A 369 13.08 8.30 -0.03
N ALA A 370 14.06 7.78 0.74
CA ALA A 370 15.42 8.30 0.76
C ALA A 370 16.06 8.28 -0.64
N ILE A 371 16.03 7.13 -1.31
CA ILE A 371 16.68 6.95 -2.61
C ILE A 371 15.97 7.77 -3.70
N ALA A 372 14.65 7.59 -3.83
CA ALA A 372 13.89 8.23 -4.91
C ALA A 372 13.94 9.75 -4.81
N THR A 373 13.73 10.31 -3.60
CA THR A 373 13.72 11.75 -3.40
C THR A 373 15.08 12.38 -3.61
N GLN A 374 16.17 11.76 -3.12
CA GLN A 374 17.52 12.27 -3.30
C GLN A 374 17.95 12.30 -4.78
N ILE A 375 17.56 11.29 -5.55
CA ILE A 375 17.83 11.26 -7.00
C ILE A 375 17.04 12.37 -7.71
N LEU A 376 15.74 12.50 -7.45
CA LEU A 376 14.87 13.50 -8.08
C LEU A 376 15.31 14.94 -7.72
N GLU A 377 15.75 15.17 -6.48
CA GLU A 377 16.22 16.47 -6.02
C GLU A 377 17.40 16.98 -6.86
N GLY A 378 18.31 16.10 -7.28
CA GLY A 378 19.39 16.45 -8.18
C GLY A 378 18.91 16.95 -9.56
N TYR A 379 17.81 16.43 -10.07
CA TYR A 379 17.22 16.90 -11.33
C TYR A 379 16.41 18.19 -11.16
N ALA A 380 15.80 18.41 -9.99
CA ALA A 380 15.07 19.64 -9.69
C ALA A 380 16.02 20.85 -9.48
N ALA A 381 17.32 20.64 -9.51
CA ALA A 381 18.35 21.67 -9.38
C ALA A 381 18.19 22.54 -8.11
N VAL A 382 17.82 21.91 -6.99
CA VAL A 382 17.68 22.54 -5.67
C VAL A 382 18.83 22.12 -4.74
N PRO A 383 19.07 22.82 -3.61
CA PRO A 383 20.04 22.38 -2.61
C PRO A 383 19.75 20.96 -2.13
N ARG A 384 20.80 20.14 -2.04
CA ARG A 384 20.68 18.74 -1.60
C ARG A 384 20.43 18.65 -0.11
N HIS A 385 19.46 17.85 0.26
CA HIS A 385 19.27 17.38 1.61
C HIS A 385 19.89 15.99 1.80
N ASP A 386 20.21 15.64 3.03
CA ASP A 386 20.56 14.26 3.39
C ASP A 386 19.30 13.47 3.67
N TRP A 387 18.66 12.99 2.58
CA TRP A 387 17.39 12.26 2.70
C TRP A 387 17.52 10.94 3.47
N VAL A 388 18.71 10.32 3.50
CA VAL A 388 18.93 9.12 4.33
C VAL A 388 18.80 9.47 5.82
N ALA A 389 19.50 10.49 6.27
CA ALA A 389 19.44 10.92 7.68
C ALA A 389 18.02 11.40 8.06
N LEU A 390 17.36 12.15 7.17
CA LEU A 390 16.03 12.69 7.39
C LEU A 390 14.95 11.59 7.48
N THR A 391 15.03 10.58 6.62
CA THR A 391 14.09 9.46 6.64
C THR A 391 14.34 8.49 7.78
N VAL A 392 15.60 8.29 8.21
CA VAL A 392 15.91 7.57 9.45
C VAL A 392 15.27 8.27 10.66
N ALA A 393 15.46 9.59 10.78
CA ALA A 393 14.85 10.34 11.87
C ALA A 393 13.31 10.26 11.87
N ALA A 394 12.68 10.34 10.68
CA ALA A 394 11.22 10.22 10.54
C ALA A 394 10.71 8.81 10.90
N ARG A 395 11.45 7.76 10.52
CA ARG A 395 11.14 6.38 10.92
C ARG A 395 11.21 6.23 12.45
N ASP A 396 12.29 6.69 13.04
CA ASP A 396 12.54 6.53 14.48
C ASP A 396 11.48 7.28 15.31
N GLU A 397 11.10 8.49 14.89
CA GLU A 397 9.99 9.24 15.48
C GLU A 397 8.66 8.46 15.37
N ARG A 398 8.37 7.90 14.20
CA ARG A 398 7.16 7.08 13.99
C ARG A 398 7.16 5.84 14.89
N MET A 399 8.28 5.15 15.01
CA MET A 399 8.40 3.98 15.86
C MET A 399 8.20 4.33 17.35
N GLN A 400 8.72 5.46 17.81
CA GLN A 400 8.48 5.94 19.18
C GLN A 400 6.98 6.20 19.42
N GLN A 401 6.27 6.83 18.47
CA GLN A 401 4.83 7.07 18.57
C GLN A 401 4.02 5.76 18.63
N VAL A 402 4.40 4.76 17.83
CA VAL A 402 3.78 3.41 17.84
C VAL A 402 3.97 2.75 19.20
N HIS A 403 5.20 2.76 19.75
CA HIS A 403 5.49 2.15 21.06
C HIS A 403 4.81 2.87 22.24
N ALA A 404 4.61 4.17 22.16
CA ALA A 404 3.92 4.93 23.19
C ALA A 404 2.41 4.65 23.25
N GLY A 405 1.82 4.18 22.14
CA GLY A 405 0.38 3.92 22.01
C GLY A 405 -0.06 2.49 22.31
N ASP A 406 0.84 1.59 22.75
CA ASP A 406 0.53 0.17 23.00
C ASP A 406 -0.06 -0.04 24.42
N PRO A 407 -1.39 -0.26 24.55
CA PRO A 407 -2.02 -0.46 25.85
C PRO A 407 -1.72 -1.83 26.49
N ALA A 408 -1.15 -2.78 25.74
CA ALA A 408 -0.90 -4.13 26.24
C ALA A 408 0.30 -4.23 27.19
N LYS A 409 1.15 -3.20 27.26
CA LYS A 409 2.35 -3.22 28.11
C LYS A 409 2.06 -3.26 29.62
N ASP A 410 0.90 -2.77 30.06
CA ASP A 410 0.64 -2.54 31.49
C ASP A 410 -0.38 -3.50 32.14
N SER A 411 -1.08 -4.37 31.42
CA SER A 411 -2.25 -5.06 32.00
C SER A 411 -2.29 -6.59 31.91
N GLY A 412 -1.39 -7.24 31.17
CA GLY A 412 -1.59 -8.64 30.75
C GLY A 412 -1.61 -9.68 31.89
N ALA A 413 -0.65 -9.67 32.80
CA ALA A 413 -0.49 -10.74 33.77
C ALA A 413 -1.52 -10.72 34.92
N GLN A 414 -1.91 -9.54 35.41
CA GLN A 414 -2.91 -9.40 36.48
C GLN A 414 -4.35 -9.59 35.99
N ALA A 415 -4.62 -9.28 34.73
CA ALA A 415 -5.95 -9.47 34.13
C ALA A 415 -6.24 -10.94 33.78
N ALA A 416 -5.24 -11.67 33.32
CA ALA A 416 -5.34 -13.10 33.01
C ALA A 416 -5.73 -13.94 34.25
N ALA A 417 -5.26 -13.57 35.42
CA ALA A 417 -5.54 -14.26 36.70
C ALA A 417 -7.03 -14.13 37.16
N ARG A 418 -7.84 -13.32 36.49
CA ARG A 418 -9.25 -13.06 36.83
C ARG A 418 -10.26 -13.75 35.93
N VAL A 419 -9.81 -14.52 34.91
CA VAL A 419 -10.70 -15.19 33.96
C VAL A 419 -10.97 -16.61 34.45
N SER A 420 -12.24 -16.91 34.72
CA SER A 420 -12.65 -18.24 35.17
C SER A 420 -12.76 -19.24 34.01
N PRO A 421 -12.67 -20.56 34.25
CA PRO A 421 -12.95 -21.56 33.23
C PRO A 421 -14.32 -21.39 32.59
N GLN A 422 -15.35 -20.96 33.35
CA GLN A 422 -16.70 -20.71 32.85
C GLN A 422 -16.74 -19.52 31.87
N ASP A 423 -15.92 -18.47 32.11
CA ASP A 423 -15.81 -17.34 31.18
C ASP A 423 -15.21 -17.78 29.84
N LEU A 424 -14.19 -18.66 29.89
CA LEU A 424 -13.59 -19.22 28.68
C LEU A 424 -14.59 -20.11 27.91
N ASP A 425 -15.30 -20.99 28.61
CA ASP A 425 -16.28 -21.89 28.00
C ASP A 425 -17.44 -21.11 27.36
N ALA A 426 -17.82 -19.95 27.92
CA ALA A 426 -18.83 -19.08 27.36
C ALA A 426 -18.43 -18.50 25.99
N CYS A 427 -17.12 -18.32 25.72
CA CYS A 427 -16.60 -17.82 24.46
C CYS A 427 -16.55 -18.88 23.35
N VAL A 428 -16.57 -20.18 23.70
CA VAL A 428 -16.49 -21.29 22.73
C VAL A 428 -17.70 -21.31 21.83
N GLY A 429 -17.49 -21.46 20.52
CA GLY A 429 -18.59 -21.60 19.55
C GLY A 429 -18.19 -21.17 18.15
N ALA A 430 -19.15 -21.26 17.24
CA ALA A 430 -19.05 -20.77 15.88
C ALA A 430 -19.70 -19.39 15.75
N PHE A 431 -19.08 -18.54 14.96
CA PHE A 431 -19.52 -17.18 14.69
C PHE A 431 -19.46 -16.91 13.19
N ALA A 432 -20.24 -15.96 12.69
CA ALA A 432 -20.18 -15.56 11.30
C ALA A 432 -20.22 -14.04 11.16
N ASP A 433 -19.47 -13.57 10.19
CA ASP A 433 -19.47 -12.19 9.70
C ASP A 433 -20.04 -12.18 8.27
N PRO A 434 -20.86 -11.18 7.88
CA PRO A 434 -21.56 -11.20 6.59
C PRO A 434 -20.66 -11.20 5.36
N TRP A 435 -19.45 -10.62 5.46
CA TRP A 435 -18.53 -10.52 4.32
C TRP A 435 -17.30 -11.40 4.46
N ARG A 436 -16.86 -11.70 5.70
CA ARG A 436 -15.64 -12.47 5.95
C ARG A 436 -15.89 -13.97 6.10
N GLY A 437 -17.15 -14.38 6.36
CA GLY A 437 -17.51 -15.78 6.57
C GLY A 437 -17.42 -16.19 8.04
N ALA A 438 -17.13 -17.48 8.29
CA ALA A 438 -17.17 -18.03 9.63
C ALA A 438 -15.83 -17.91 10.38
N ALA A 439 -15.93 -17.84 11.71
CA ALA A 439 -14.83 -18.02 12.63
C ALA A 439 -15.24 -18.97 13.76
N THR A 440 -14.30 -19.77 14.25
CA THR A 440 -14.54 -20.73 15.33
C THR A 440 -13.63 -20.45 16.50
N VAL A 441 -14.21 -20.41 17.70
CA VAL A 441 -13.48 -20.38 18.95
C VAL A 441 -13.57 -21.74 19.60
N THR A 442 -12.44 -22.40 19.82
CA THR A 442 -12.34 -23.72 20.44
C THR A 442 -11.62 -23.67 21.76
N ARG A 443 -11.94 -24.63 22.65
CA ARG A 443 -11.21 -24.86 23.89
C ARG A 443 -9.95 -25.68 23.61
N THR A 444 -8.82 -25.28 24.18
CA THR A 444 -7.56 -26.03 24.17
C THR A 444 -7.06 -26.27 25.59
N ASP A 445 -6.05 -27.10 25.77
CA ASP A 445 -5.40 -27.35 27.08
C ASP A 445 -4.80 -26.08 27.67
N HIS A 446 -4.47 -25.08 26.82
CA HIS A 446 -3.80 -23.83 27.20
C HIS A 446 -4.73 -22.61 27.20
N GLY A 447 -6.02 -22.75 26.87
CA GLY A 447 -6.95 -21.62 26.81
C GLY A 447 -7.97 -21.71 25.69
N LEU A 448 -8.06 -20.66 24.88
CA LEU A 448 -8.91 -20.58 23.71
C LEU A 448 -8.07 -20.40 22.44
N ARG A 449 -8.58 -20.91 21.34
CA ARG A 449 -8.03 -20.72 20.00
C ARG A 449 -9.09 -20.16 19.07
N LEU A 450 -8.73 -19.14 18.29
CA LEU A 450 -9.56 -18.56 17.23
C LEU A 450 -9.00 -19.03 15.88
N SER A 451 -9.90 -19.43 14.98
CA SER A 451 -9.59 -19.73 13.58
C SER A 451 -10.65 -19.17 12.65
N PHE A 452 -10.24 -18.68 11.48
CA PHE A 452 -11.15 -18.19 10.45
C PHE A 452 -11.36 -19.28 9.40
N SER A 453 -12.57 -19.33 8.81
CA SER A 453 -12.78 -20.05 7.56
C SER A 453 -12.07 -19.33 6.40
N HIS A 454 -11.89 -20.05 5.31
CA HIS A 454 -11.31 -19.53 4.05
C HIS A 454 -9.81 -19.15 4.11
N THR A 455 -9.14 -19.35 5.25
CA THR A 455 -7.68 -19.20 5.38
C THR A 455 -7.16 -19.94 6.60
N ASP A 456 -6.09 -20.70 6.45
CA ASP A 456 -5.43 -21.37 7.56
C ASP A 456 -4.50 -20.41 8.35
N ASP A 457 -4.04 -19.33 7.72
CA ASP A 457 -3.06 -18.40 8.32
C ASP A 457 -3.65 -17.53 9.44
N LEU A 458 -4.98 -17.32 9.44
CA LEU A 458 -5.66 -16.62 10.54
C LEU A 458 -6.18 -17.60 11.57
N ALA A 459 -5.27 -18.34 12.17
CA ALA A 459 -5.48 -19.18 13.33
C ALA A 459 -4.46 -18.84 14.42
N GLY A 460 -4.90 -18.76 15.68
CA GLY A 460 -4.01 -18.37 16.77
C GLY A 460 -4.64 -18.47 18.15
N ASP A 461 -3.80 -18.43 19.17
CA ASP A 461 -4.23 -18.54 20.56
C ASP A 461 -4.73 -17.21 21.11
N LEU A 462 -5.83 -17.27 21.85
CA LEU A 462 -6.45 -16.15 22.54
C LEU A 462 -5.90 -16.05 23.98
N THR A 463 -5.02 -15.08 24.21
CA THR A 463 -4.53 -14.74 25.54
C THR A 463 -5.51 -13.80 26.24
N PRO A 464 -6.04 -14.12 27.42
CA PRO A 464 -7.03 -13.28 28.10
C PRO A 464 -6.41 -12.00 28.65
N LEU A 465 -7.11 -10.89 28.44
CA LEU A 465 -6.85 -9.56 29.03
C LEU A 465 -8.00 -9.14 29.96
N GLY A 466 -9.04 -9.98 30.10
CA GLY A 466 -10.22 -9.80 30.91
C GLY A 466 -11.28 -10.84 30.55
N PRO A 467 -12.42 -10.92 31.26
CA PRO A 467 -13.44 -11.95 31.05
C PRO A 467 -13.96 -12.06 29.61
N ASP A 468 -14.11 -10.92 28.93
CA ASP A 468 -14.62 -10.83 27.55
C ASP A 468 -13.61 -10.18 26.60
N PHE A 469 -12.36 -10.03 27.04
CA PHE A 469 -11.33 -9.30 26.30
C PHE A 469 -10.05 -10.11 26.19
N PHE A 470 -9.59 -10.31 24.94
CA PHE A 470 -8.45 -11.15 24.62
C PHE A 470 -7.56 -10.44 23.58
N ILE A 471 -6.33 -10.93 23.46
CA ILE A 471 -5.48 -10.70 22.30
C ILE A 471 -5.27 -12.03 21.59
N VAL A 472 -5.53 -12.08 20.28
CA VAL A 472 -5.15 -13.21 19.44
C VAL A 472 -3.71 -13.01 18.95
N ARG A 473 -2.91 -14.06 19.08
CA ARG A 473 -1.57 -14.16 18.52
C ARG A 473 -1.59 -15.23 17.44
N TRP A 474 -1.43 -14.78 16.19
CA TRP A 474 -1.48 -15.67 15.03
C TRP A 474 -0.27 -16.61 15.03
N ASP A 475 -0.46 -17.86 14.57
CA ASP A 475 0.60 -18.85 14.48
C ASP A 475 1.71 -18.39 13.51
N ASP A 476 1.34 -17.81 12.38
CA ASP A 476 2.30 -17.13 11.52
C ASP A 476 2.64 -15.74 12.08
N ARG A 477 3.78 -15.68 12.76
CA ARG A 477 4.28 -14.45 13.38
C ARG A 477 4.72 -13.40 12.35
N SER A 478 4.95 -13.82 11.09
CA SER A 478 5.35 -12.91 10.01
C SER A 478 4.24 -11.95 9.57
N LEU A 479 2.99 -12.25 9.89
CA LEU A 479 1.85 -11.37 9.64
C LEU A 479 1.97 -10.03 10.40
N ASN A 480 2.65 -10.00 11.56
CA ASN A 480 2.76 -8.81 12.40
C ASN A 480 1.40 -8.13 12.69
N ALA A 481 0.35 -8.94 12.83
CA ALA A 481 -1.04 -8.50 12.83
C ALA A 481 -1.85 -9.00 14.03
N ASP A 482 -1.21 -9.15 15.21
CA ASP A 482 -1.94 -9.50 16.42
C ASP A 482 -3.12 -8.56 16.63
N ALA A 483 -4.24 -9.10 17.12
CA ALA A 483 -5.47 -8.33 17.24
C ALA A 483 -6.15 -8.51 18.60
N TYR A 484 -6.74 -7.44 19.09
CA TYR A 484 -7.65 -7.50 20.21
C TYR A 484 -8.98 -8.11 19.76
N VAL A 485 -9.53 -8.98 20.60
CA VAL A 485 -10.84 -9.62 20.44
C VAL A 485 -11.69 -9.28 21.65
N ARG A 486 -12.84 -8.66 21.42
CA ARG A 486 -13.80 -8.32 22.46
C ARG A 486 -15.12 -9.01 22.19
N PHE A 487 -15.49 -9.95 23.06
CA PHE A 487 -16.79 -10.60 23.03
C PHE A 487 -17.88 -9.64 23.51
N THR A 488 -19.06 -9.78 22.92
CA THR A 488 -20.26 -9.00 23.26
C THR A 488 -21.30 -9.92 23.90
N ARG A 489 -21.97 -9.42 24.97
CA ARG A 489 -23.03 -10.13 25.67
C ARG A 489 -24.37 -9.46 25.46
N ASP A 490 -25.44 -10.27 25.45
CA ASP A 490 -26.83 -9.80 25.55
C ASP A 490 -27.16 -9.38 27.00
N PHE A 491 -28.38 -8.88 27.20
CA PHE A 491 -28.87 -8.51 28.53
C PHE A 491 -28.94 -9.68 29.52
N GLY A 492 -28.98 -10.92 29.04
CA GLY A 492 -28.95 -12.14 29.84
C GLY A 492 -27.55 -12.63 30.19
N GLY A 493 -26.51 -11.90 29.74
CA GLY A 493 -25.10 -12.24 29.97
C GLY A 493 -24.54 -13.30 29.02
N LYS A 494 -25.28 -13.74 28.00
CA LYS A 494 -24.84 -14.73 27.02
C LYS A 494 -23.99 -14.06 25.94
N ILE A 495 -22.87 -14.68 25.56
CA ILE A 495 -22.06 -14.23 24.42
C ILE A 495 -22.87 -14.36 23.12
N VAL A 496 -23.04 -13.24 22.42
CA VAL A 496 -23.81 -13.15 21.15
C VAL A 496 -22.92 -12.83 19.94
N GLY A 497 -21.66 -12.45 20.14
CA GLY A 497 -20.73 -12.13 19.06
C GLY A 497 -19.39 -11.64 19.57
N PHE A 498 -18.55 -11.15 18.66
CA PHE A 498 -17.32 -10.45 19.01
C PHE A 498 -16.93 -9.44 17.95
N LYS A 499 -16.12 -8.47 18.33
CA LYS A 499 -15.45 -7.49 17.46
C LYS A 499 -13.94 -7.58 17.63
N MET A 500 -13.23 -7.10 16.62
CA MET A 500 -11.77 -7.13 16.60
C MET A 500 -11.17 -5.77 16.27
N LYS A 501 -9.90 -5.60 16.62
CA LYS A 501 -9.10 -4.42 16.27
C LYS A 501 -7.64 -4.82 16.31
N ALA A 502 -6.82 -4.33 15.36
CA ALA A 502 -5.38 -4.50 15.39
C ALA A 502 -4.79 -4.08 16.75
N ALA A 503 -3.88 -4.87 17.29
CA ALA A 503 -3.25 -4.61 18.59
C ALA A 503 -2.15 -3.54 18.48
N SER A 504 -1.54 -3.37 17.30
CA SER A 504 -0.49 -2.38 17.05
C SER A 504 -0.90 -1.36 15.99
N ALA A 505 -0.49 -0.12 16.16
CA ALA A 505 -0.61 0.92 15.14
C ALA A 505 0.37 0.74 13.96
N SER A 506 1.28 -0.24 14.03
CA SER A 506 2.16 -0.64 12.93
C SER A 506 1.61 -1.80 12.10
N THR A 507 0.50 -2.43 12.53
CA THR A 507 -0.19 -3.45 11.73
C THR A 507 -0.56 -2.86 10.36
N ASP A 508 -0.31 -3.62 9.30
CA ASP A 508 -0.67 -3.20 7.94
C ASP A 508 -2.18 -2.94 7.87
N PHE A 509 -2.58 -1.87 7.19
CA PHE A 509 -3.98 -1.44 7.09
C PHE A 509 -4.89 -2.47 6.41
N SER A 510 -4.31 -3.39 5.63
CA SER A 510 -5.04 -4.47 4.99
C SER A 510 -5.56 -5.54 5.97
N PHE A 511 -5.09 -5.51 7.23
CA PHE A 511 -5.72 -6.26 8.32
C PHE A 511 -6.84 -5.43 8.95
N ASP A 512 -7.91 -5.22 8.21
CA ASP A 512 -9.07 -4.37 8.57
C ASP A 512 -10.02 -5.01 9.59
N PHE A 513 -9.46 -5.60 10.64
CA PHE A 513 -10.20 -6.28 11.73
C PHE A 513 -11.31 -5.41 12.36
N GLN A 514 -11.19 -4.08 12.31
CA GLN A 514 -12.19 -3.16 12.85
C GLN A 514 -13.51 -3.19 12.11
N ASP A 515 -13.55 -3.71 10.88
CA ASP A 515 -14.74 -3.79 10.04
C ASP A 515 -15.53 -5.10 10.25
N LEU A 516 -14.97 -6.02 11.07
CA LEU A 516 -15.62 -7.30 11.42
C LEU A 516 -16.69 -7.13 12.49
N GLU A 517 -17.86 -7.76 12.25
CA GLU A 517 -18.98 -7.85 13.19
C GLU A 517 -19.47 -9.31 13.30
N PHE A 518 -18.73 -10.13 14.02
CA PHE A 518 -19.10 -11.53 14.20
C PHE A 518 -20.33 -11.69 15.10
N SER A 519 -21.33 -12.42 14.60
CA SER A 519 -22.50 -12.86 15.35
C SER A 519 -22.42 -14.36 15.63
N ARG A 520 -22.80 -14.79 16.84
CA ARG A 520 -22.79 -16.21 17.22
C ARG A 520 -23.82 -16.99 16.38
N LEU A 521 -23.35 -18.08 15.77
CA LEU A 521 -24.24 -19.00 15.09
C LEU A 521 -25.04 -19.86 16.11
N PRO A 522 -26.30 -20.24 15.81
CA PRO A 522 -27.04 -21.21 16.62
C PRO A 522 -26.22 -22.51 16.71
N ASN A 523 -26.16 -23.11 17.90
CA ASN A 523 -25.64 -24.46 18.00
C ASN A 523 -26.49 -25.37 17.12
N GLU A 524 -25.92 -25.94 16.05
CA GLU A 524 -26.58 -27.06 15.38
C GLU A 524 -26.83 -28.14 16.45
N LYS A 525 -28.09 -28.43 16.77
CA LYS A 525 -28.44 -29.61 17.54
C LYS A 525 -27.84 -30.77 16.75
N ALA A 526 -26.89 -31.49 17.36
CA ALA A 526 -26.40 -32.75 16.83
C ALA A 526 -27.58 -33.54 16.31
N GLY A 527 -27.71 -33.59 14.97
CA GLY A 527 -28.85 -34.18 14.31
C GLY A 527 -29.00 -35.62 14.78
N SER A 528 -30.14 -35.93 15.36
CA SER A 528 -30.58 -37.29 15.53
C SER A 528 -30.60 -37.97 14.16
N SER A 529 -29.55 -38.77 13.89
CA SER A 529 -29.62 -39.77 12.82
C SER A 529 -30.87 -40.64 13.06
N LYS A 530 -31.85 -40.50 12.19
CA LYS A 530 -32.87 -41.54 11.94
C LYS A 530 -32.55 -42.18 10.61
#